data_bbf5660775fc8739e82d9ec614acdf92
#
_entry.id   bbf5660775fc8739e82d9ec614acdf92
#
_cell.length_a   1.000
_cell.length_b   1.000
_cell.length_c   1.000
_cell.angle_alpha   90.00
_cell.angle_beta   90.00
_cell.angle_gamma   90.00
#
_symmetry.space_group_name_H-M   'P 1'
#
loop_
_entity.id
_entity.type
_entity.pdbx_description
1 polymer ?
#
loop_
_entity_poly.entity_id
_entity_poly.type
_entity_poly.pdbx_seq_one_letter_code
_entity_poly.pdbx_strand_id
1 'polypeptide(L)'
;MSEPRYESWGRPARTARRAIAGCDLPRLLPAEVQGRAGGGDGTFLPFGNGRSYGDSCHDDAGTLIDSRPGARIHAFDPQTGVLTADAGVLFSQITRHVAPAGWFLAVTPGTQFITLGGAIANDIHGKNHHRRGTFGAWVESIVLDRSDAERLHCSRDAHPELFAATISGMGLTGLIREATIRLLKVPSLTIAETTTRFDNLADYFELAEAADERHEYAVAWIDSLATGRALGRGHLIAGDHAPEGERTGIARAPLASVPITPPISPLRGLALRAFNEAYYRKARPGTTQRLVPFDQFFYPLDRVGRWNR
;
A
#
# COMPACT_ATOMS: atom_id res chain seq x y z
N MET A 1 3.72 -27.75 1.75
CA MET A 1 3.50 -26.29 1.53
C MET A 1 1.98 -26.08 1.66
N SER A 2 1.51 -25.25 2.61
CA SER A 2 0.09 -24.93 2.71
C SER A 2 -0.34 -24.14 1.47
N GLU A 3 -1.48 -24.49 0.89
CA GLU A 3 -2.05 -23.74 -0.23
C GLU A 3 -2.10 -22.23 0.08
N PRO A 4 -1.80 -21.37 -0.90
CA PRO A 4 -1.90 -19.93 -0.71
C PRO A 4 -3.35 -19.57 -0.36
N ARG A 5 -3.57 -18.92 0.77
CA ARG A 5 -4.87 -18.43 1.16
C ARG A 5 -5.12 -17.10 0.49
N TYR A 6 -6.19 -17.04 -0.30
CA TYR A 6 -6.66 -15.83 -0.96
C TYR A 6 -7.61 -15.06 -0.02
N GLU A 7 -7.05 -14.47 1.03
CA GLU A 7 -7.79 -13.70 2.04
C GLU A 7 -7.43 -12.22 1.93
N SER A 8 -8.37 -11.34 2.27
CA SER A 8 -8.04 -9.94 2.54
C SER A 8 -7.35 -9.78 3.89
N TRP A 9 -6.68 -8.66 4.10
CA TRP A 9 -5.98 -8.39 5.35
C TRP A 9 -6.94 -8.30 6.54
N GLY A 10 -8.12 -7.72 6.35
CA GLY A 10 -9.15 -7.62 7.38
C GLY A 10 -9.84 -8.93 7.72
N ARG A 11 -9.71 -9.95 6.88
CA ARG A 11 -10.26 -11.30 7.09
C ARG A 11 -11.77 -11.31 7.39
N PRO A 12 -12.61 -10.57 6.63
CA PRO A 12 -14.06 -10.51 6.87
C PRO A 12 -14.76 -11.85 6.62
N ALA A 13 -14.21 -12.71 5.74
CA ALA A 13 -14.69 -14.04 5.44
C ALA A 13 -13.54 -15.05 5.39
N ARG A 14 -13.83 -16.31 5.66
CA ARG A 14 -12.87 -17.44 5.63
C ARG A 14 -13.24 -18.47 4.58
N THR A 15 -13.67 -18.04 3.42
CA THR A 15 -14.09 -18.92 2.34
C THR A 15 -12.87 -19.38 1.55
N ALA A 16 -12.80 -20.67 1.21
CA ALA A 16 -11.84 -21.16 0.23
C ALA A 16 -12.21 -20.58 -1.15
N ARG A 17 -11.23 -20.05 -1.88
CA ARG A 17 -11.46 -19.40 -3.17
C ARG A 17 -10.71 -20.13 -4.26
N ARG A 18 -11.33 -20.21 -5.43
CA ARG A 18 -10.66 -20.67 -6.64
C ARG A 18 -9.70 -19.58 -7.11
N ALA A 19 -8.52 -19.96 -7.53
CA ALA A 19 -7.57 -19.03 -8.11
C ALA A 19 -6.74 -19.70 -9.20
N ILE A 20 -6.37 -18.90 -10.18
CA ILE A 20 -5.44 -19.26 -11.26
C ILE A 20 -4.30 -18.24 -11.29
N ALA A 21 -3.10 -18.67 -11.66
CA ALA A 21 -1.99 -17.77 -11.81
C ALA A 21 -2.16 -16.93 -13.09
N GLY A 22 -2.04 -15.61 -12.96
CA GLY A 22 -2.19 -14.68 -14.08
C GLY A 22 -1.15 -14.92 -15.18
N CYS A 23 0.07 -15.36 -14.83
CA CYS A 23 1.13 -15.69 -15.78
C CYS A 23 0.79 -16.90 -16.69
N ASP A 24 -0.13 -17.77 -16.25
CA ASP A 24 -0.56 -18.95 -17.04
C ASP A 24 -1.65 -18.61 -18.07
N LEU A 25 -2.13 -17.36 -18.06
CA LEU A 25 -3.14 -16.87 -18.97
C LEU A 25 -2.48 -15.99 -20.05
N PRO A 26 -2.31 -16.47 -21.29
CA PRO A 26 -1.75 -15.67 -22.38
C PRO A 26 -2.61 -14.42 -22.66
N ARG A 27 -3.92 -14.55 -22.51
CA ARG A 27 -4.88 -13.42 -22.52
C ARG A 27 -6.15 -13.79 -21.75
N LEU A 28 -6.91 -12.78 -21.34
CA LEU A 28 -8.14 -12.95 -20.55
C LEU A 28 -9.35 -13.13 -21.51
N LEU A 29 -9.49 -14.33 -22.10
CA LEU A 29 -10.68 -14.65 -22.86
C LEU A 29 -11.62 -15.53 -22.02
N PRO A 30 -12.96 -15.30 -22.09
CA PRO A 30 -13.93 -16.04 -21.30
C PRO A 30 -13.81 -17.56 -21.45
N ALA A 31 -13.65 -18.07 -22.67
CA ALA A 31 -13.52 -19.50 -22.93
C ALA A 31 -12.25 -20.13 -22.38
N GLU A 32 -11.12 -19.42 -22.42
CA GLU A 32 -9.83 -19.89 -21.90
C GLU A 32 -9.81 -19.91 -20.39
N VAL A 33 -10.44 -18.92 -19.79
CA VAL A 33 -10.49 -18.79 -18.33
C VAL A 33 -11.52 -19.76 -17.75
N GLN A 34 -12.70 -19.90 -18.36
CA GLN A 34 -13.73 -20.88 -17.93
C GLN A 34 -13.21 -22.31 -18.01
N GLY A 35 -12.50 -22.69 -19.08
CA GLY A 35 -11.93 -24.02 -19.23
C GLY A 35 -10.90 -24.39 -18.15
N ARG A 36 -10.16 -23.42 -17.62
CA ARG A 36 -9.18 -23.60 -16.55
C ARG A 36 -9.75 -23.51 -15.15
N ALA A 37 -10.82 -22.74 -14.97
CA ALA A 37 -11.47 -22.53 -13.68
C ALA A 37 -12.36 -23.68 -13.19
N GLY A 38 -12.66 -24.67 -14.04
CA GLY A 38 -13.40 -25.87 -13.64
C GLY A 38 -14.84 -25.61 -13.20
N GLY A 39 -15.53 -24.65 -13.84
CA GLY A 39 -16.95 -24.34 -13.64
C GLY A 39 -17.20 -23.43 -12.43
N GLY A 40 -17.43 -22.18 -12.68
CA GLY A 40 -17.98 -21.17 -11.79
C GLY A 40 -19.06 -20.40 -12.56
N ASP A 41 -19.60 -19.35 -11.98
CA ASP A 41 -20.57 -18.45 -12.65
C ASP A 41 -19.96 -17.60 -13.79
N GLY A 42 -18.66 -17.78 -14.07
CA GLY A 42 -17.94 -17.10 -15.14
C GLY A 42 -17.39 -15.73 -14.76
N THR A 43 -17.47 -15.32 -13.49
CA THR A 43 -16.85 -14.08 -13.03
C THR A 43 -15.37 -14.24 -12.67
N PHE A 44 -14.58 -13.20 -12.87
CA PHE A 44 -13.15 -13.19 -12.62
C PHE A 44 -12.74 -11.88 -11.94
N LEU A 45 -11.92 -11.97 -10.90
CA LEU A 45 -11.41 -10.82 -10.19
C LEU A 45 -9.88 -10.89 -10.09
N PRO A 46 -9.13 -9.85 -10.52
CA PRO A 46 -7.70 -9.78 -10.26
C PRO A 46 -7.39 -9.74 -8.76
N PHE A 47 -6.40 -10.53 -8.35
CA PHE A 47 -5.96 -10.61 -6.96
C PHE A 47 -4.47 -10.25 -6.85
N GLY A 48 -4.15 -9.30 -6.00
CA GLY A 48 -2.78 -8.93 -5.63
C GLY A 48 -2.30 -9.68 -4.39
N ASN A 49 -1.88 -8.94 -3.35
CA ASN A 49 -1.34 -9.55 -2.13
C ASN A 49 -2.32 -9.52 -0.92
N GLY A 50 -3.61 -9.34 -1.16
CA GLY A 50 -4.66 -9.40 -0.13
C GLY A 50 -4.46 -8.39 1.00
N ARG A 51 -4.05 -7.14 0.69
CA ARG A 51 -3.80 -6.11 1.70
C ARG A 51 -5.00 -5.19 1.93
N SER A 52 -6.10 -5.41 1.26
CA SER A 52 -7.37 -4.73 1.49
C SER A 52 -7.97 -5.13 2.84
N TYR A 53 -8.62 -4.20 3.53
CA TYR A 53 -9.27 -4.48 4.82
C TYR A 53 -10.66 -5.11 4.67
N GLY A 54 -11.40 -4.72 3.63
CA GLY A 54 -12.72 -5.26 3.31
C GLY A 54 -12.66 -6.48 2.41
N ASP A 55 -13.72 -6.67 1.66
CA ASP A 55 -13.96 -7.77 0.74
C ASP A 55 -13.66 -7.44 -0.74
N SER A 56 -13.14 -6.26 -1.03
CA SER A 56 -12.87 -5.77 -2.40
C SER A 56 -11.97 -6.68 -3.25
N CYS A 57 -11.21 -7.57 -2.63
CA CYS A 57 -10.40 -8.58 -3.31
C CYS A 57 -11.01 -10.00 -3.24
N HIS A 58 -12.32 -10.11 -2.97
CA HIS A 58 -13.05 -11.36 -2.87
C HIS A 58 -14.02 -11.53 -4.03
N ASP A 59 -14.07 -12.72 -4.58
CA ASP A 59 -15.10 -13.23 -5.47
C ASP A 59 -15.40 -14.66 -5.04
N ASP A 60 -16.39 -14.84 -4.17
CA ASP A 60 -16.68 -16.12 -3.53
C ASP A 60 -17.37 -17.10 -4.49
N ALA A 61 -18.04 -16.60 -5.54
CA ALA A 61 -18.70 -17.39 -6.57
C ALA A 61 -17.82 -17.60 -7.82
N GLY A 62 -16.92 -16.70 -8.09
CA GLY A 62 -16.07 -16.69 -9.28
C GLY A 62 -14.65 -17.23 -9.05
N THR A 63 -13.74 -16.75 -9.88
CA THR A 63 -12.33 -17.19 -9.87
C THR A 63 -11.40 -15.99 -9.73
N LEU A 64 -10.48 -16.05 -8.79
CA LEU A 64 -9.42 -15.05 -8.62
C LEU A 64 -8.29 -15.28 -9.64
N ILE A 65 -7.77 -14.21 -10.20
CA ILE A 65 -6.57 -14.22 -11.04
C ILE A 65 -5.41 -13.67 -10.23
N ASP A 66 -4.54 -14.56 -9.74
CA ASP A 66 -3.38 -14.17 -8.95
C ASP A 66 -2.30 -13.54 -9.85
N SER A 67 -2.05 -12.26 -9.68
CA SER A 67 -1.07 -11.49 -10.46
C SER A 67 0.38 -11.67 -9.99
N ARG A 68 0.61 -12.29 -8.83
CA ARG A 68 1.94 -12.37 -8.20
C ARG A 68 2.91 -13.37 -8.83
N PRO A 69 2.48 -14.59 -9.25
CA PRO A 69 3.38 -15.58 -9.82
C PRO A 69 4.07 -15.05 -11.08
N GLY A 70 5.40 -15.22 -11.15
CA GLY A 70 6.20 -14.83 -12.29
C GLY A 70 6.38 -13.30 -12.48
N ALA A 71 5.83 -12.48 -11.58
CA ALA A 71 5.90 -11.04 -11.69
C ALA A 71 7.34 -10.50 -11.58
N ARG A 72 7.72 -9.59 -12.48
CA ARG A 72 9.08 -9.03 -12.62
C ARG A 72 9.08 -7.57 -13.03
N ILE A 73 10.19 -6.90 -12.76
CA ILE A 73 10.49 -5.57 -13.28
C ILE A 73 11.07 -5.76 -14.68
N HIS A 74 10.52 -5.06 -15.68
CA HIS A 74 10.92 -5.13 -17.07
C HIS A 74 11.99 -4.11 -17.42
N ALA A 75 11.79 -2.86 -16.96
CA ALA A 75 12.70 -1.76 -17.24
C ALA A 75 12.73 -0.75 -16.09
N PHE A 76 13.88 -0.12 -15.92
CA PHE A 76 14.06 1.03 -15.04
C PHE A 76 15.09 1.97 -15.63
N ASP A 77 14.69 3.22 -15.85
CA ASP A 77 15.60 4.27 -16.29
C ASP A 77 16.07 5.11 -15.07
N PRO A 78 17.34 4.99 -14.66
CA PRO A 78 17.88 5.74 -13.53
C PRO A 78 18.07 7.24 -13.80
N GLN A 79 17.94 7.69 -15.05
CA GLN A 79 18.03 9.10 -15.42
C GLN A 79 16.68 9.80 -15.19
N THR A 80 15.60 9.20 -15.64
CA THR A 80 14.26 9.78 -15.62
C THR A 80 13.41 9.31 -14.44
N GLY A 81 13.75 8.17 -13.82
CA GLY A 81 12.96 7.54 -12.75
C GLY A 81 11.70 6.84 -13.27
N VAL A 82 11.65 6.51 -14.54
CA VAL A 82 10.55 5.72 -15.13
C VAL A 82 10.84 4.24 -14.93
N LEU A 83 9.82 3.52 -14.43
CA LEU A 83 9.89 2.08 -14.17
C LEU A 83 8.70 1.39 -14.81
N THR A 84 8.95 0.28 -15.52
CA THR A 84 7.94 -0.60 -16.07
C THR A 84 8.02 -1.97 -15.41
N ALA A 85 6.90 -2.46 -14.89
CA ALA A 85 6.86 -3.74 -14.17
C ALA A 85 5.48 -4.40 -14.28
N ASP A 86 5.47 -5.74 -14.11
CA ASP A 86 4.23 -6.50 -13.98
C ASP A 86 3.41 -6.02 -12.77
N ALA A 87 2.09 -6.04 -12.90
CA ALA A 87 1.17 -5.62 -11.85
C ALA A 87 1.32 -6.40 -10.53
N GLY A 88 1.86 -7.61 -10.58
CA GLY A 88 2.10 -8.47 -9.41
C GLY A 88 3.36 -8.14 -8.60
N VAL A 89 4.22 -7.25 -9.09
CA VAL A 89 5.45 -6.84 -8.39
C VAL A 89 5.09 -6.09 -7.11
N LEU A 90 5.73 -6.45 -5.99
CA LEU A 90 5.51 -5.82 -4.70
C LEU A 90 6.27 -4.48 -4.59
N PHE A 91 5.73 -3.53 -3.85
CA PHE A 91 6.41 -2.27 -3.55
C PHE A 91 7.77 -2.46 -2.88
N SER A 92 7.91 -3.49 -2.03
CA SER A 92 9.20 -3.87 -1.44
C SER A 92 10.25 -4.28 -2.49
N GLN A 93 9.83 -4.96 -3.57
CA GLN A 93 10.71 -5.34 -4.67
C GLN A 93 11.09 -4.12 -5.51
N ILE A 94 10.14 -3.23 -5.80
CA ILE A 94 10.41 -1.96 -6.51
C ILE A 94 11.40 -1.13 -5.72
N THR A 95 11.12 -0.86 -4.44
CA THR A 95 11.99 -0.04 -3.57
C THR A 95 13.42 -0.60 -3.54
N ARG A 96 13.58 -1.91 -3.33
CA ARG A 96 14.89 -2.56 -3.33
C ARG A 96 15.64 -2.41 -4.66
N HIS A 97 14.92 -2.40 -5.77
CA HIS A 97 15.51 -2.28 -7.10
C HIS A 97 15.99 -0.86 -7.41
N VAL A 98 15.20 0.16 -7.04
CA VAL A 98 15.43 1.54 -7.48
C VAL A 98 16.22 2.39 -6.47
N ALA A 99 16.21 2.04 -5.19
CA ALA A 99 16.85 2.79 -4.12
C ALA A 99 18.36 3.00 -4.30
N PRO A 100 19.15 2.00 -4.78
CA PRO A 100 20.59 2.20 -5.03
C PRO A 100 20.88 3.34 -6.03
N ALA A 101 19.95 3.61 -6.95
CA ALA A 101 20.05 4.71 -7.92
C ALA A 101 19.49 6.06 -7.40
N GLY A 102 19.05 6.11 -6.13
CA GLY A 102 18.51 7.31 -5.49
C GLY A 102 17.07 7.61 -5.86
N TRP A 103 16.23 6.56 -6.04
CA TRP A 103 14.83 6.68 -6.33
C TRP A 103 13.97 5.96 -5.29
N PHE A 104 12.75 6.45 -5.11
CA PHE A 104 11.76 5.89 -4.21
C PHE A 104 10.36 5.98 -4.83
N LEU A 105 9.40 5.24 -4.30
CA LEU A 105 8.00 5.37 -4.71
C LEU A 105 7.49 6.79 -4.40
N ALA A 106 6.87 7.43 -5.38
CA ALA A 106 6.36 8.79 -5.20
C ALA A 106 5.23 8.86 -4.17
N VAL A 107 4.42 7.80 -4.12
CA VAL A 107 3.35 7.60 -3.12
C VAL A 107 3.45 6.17 -2.59
N THR A 108 3.39 6.00 -1.27
CA THR A 108 3.43 4.68 -0.63
C THR A 108 2.50 4.62 0.59
N PRO A 109 1.72 3.54 0.75
CA PRO A 109 0.79 3.40 1.88
C PRO A 109 1.51 2.90 3.15
N GLY A 110 0.78 2.48 4.16
CA GLY A 110 1.32 2.00 5.44
C GLY A 110 1.96 0.61 5.42
N THR A 111 2.07 -0.05 4.26
CA THR A 111 2.74 -1.35 4.08
C THR A 111 3.44 -1.44 2.73
N GLN A 112 4.60 -2.08 2.69
CA GLN A 112 5.36 -2.33 1.46
C GLN A 112 4.92 -3.61 0.73
N PHE A 113 4.01 -4.37 1.29
CA PHE A 113 3.58 -5.68 0.76
C PHE A 113 2.37 -5.61 -0.16
N ILE A 114 2.03 -4.45 -0.68
CA ILE A 114 1.05 -4.31 -1.76
C ILE A 114 1.69 -4.57 -3.12
N THR A 115 0.88 -5.00 -4.09
CA THR A 115 1.30 -5.15 -5.49
C THR A 115 1.12 -3.84 -6.26
N LEU A 116 1.88 -3.66 -7.32
CA LEU A 116 1.76 -2.50 -8.21
C LEU A 116 0.33 -2.36 -8.76
N GLY A 117 -0.24 -3.45 -9.29
CA GLY A 117 -1.63 -3.45 -9.79
C GLY A 117 -2.66 -3.16 -8.70
N GLY A 118 -2.44 -3.68 -7.47
CA GLY A 118 -3.29 -3.38 -6.32
C GLY A 118 -3.22 -1.91 -5.89
N ALA A 119 -2.04 -1.30 -5.99
CA ALA A 119 -1.86 0.13 -5.72
C ALA A 119 -2.62 1.01 -6.73
N ILE A 120 -2.58 0.66 -8.02
CA ILE A 120 -3.31 1.35 -9.08
C ILE A 120 -4.82 1.15 -8.92
N ALA A 121 -5.26 -0.09 -8.76
CA ALA A 121 -6.67 -0.45 -8.67
C ALA A 121 -7.39 0.14 -7.45
N ASN A 122 -6.66 0.51 -6.40
CA ASN A 122 -7.20 1.18 -5.22
C ASN A 122 -6.81 2.67 -5.14
N ASP A 123 -6.10 3.18 -6.12
CA ASP A 123 -5.56 4.55 -6.14
C ASP A 123 -5.04 4.98 -4.76
N ILE A 124 -4.09 4.20 -4.24
CA ILE A 124 -3.63 4.35 -2.85
C ILE A 124 -3.04 5.75 -2.61
N HIS A 125 -3.15 6.22 -1.39
CA HIS A 125 -2.52 7.45 -0.93
C HIS A 125 -1.44 7.15 0.11
N GLY A 126 -0.60 8.15 0.39
CA GLY A 126 0.49 8.09 1.34
C GLY A 126 0.51 9.28 2.30
N LYS A 127 1.59 9.37 3.07
CA LYS A 127 1.82 10.45 4.04
C LYS A 127 2.11 11.80 3.39
N ASN A 128 2.28 11.83 2.07
CA ASN A 128 2.53 13.02 1.27
C ASN A 128 1.35 13.37 0.34
N HIS A 129 0.15 12.94 0.70
CA HIS A 129 -1.06 13.18 -0.09
C HIS A 129 -1.28 14.68 -0.37
N HIS A 130 -1.01 15.55 0.59
CA HIS A 130 -1.11 17.02 0.46
C HIS A 130 -0.19 17.61 -0.63
N ARG A 131 0.93 16.93 -0.97
CA ARG A 131 1.88 17.37 -2.00
C ARG A 131 1.81 16.56 -3.28
N ARG A 132 1.63 15.25 -3.18
CA ARG A 132 1.80 14.31 -4.30
C ARG A 132 0.50 13.70 -4.80
N GLY A 133 -0.61 13.94 -4.10
CA GLY A 133 -1.89 13.33 -4.44
C GLY A 133 -1.89 11.82 -4.19
N THR A 134 -2.60 11.09 -5.03
CA THR A 134 -2.72 9.63 -5.01
C THR A 134 -1.75 8.96 -5.99
N PHE A 135 -1.66 7.64 -5.92
CA PHE A 135 -0.73 6.87 -6.75
C PHE A 135 -1.02 6.99 -8.25
N GLY A 136 -2.30 7.12 -8.63
CA GLY A 136 -2.72 7.28 -10.03
C GLY A 136 -2.11 8.50 -10.73
N ALA A 137 -1.76 9.55 -10.00
CA ALA A 137 -1.05 10.71 -10.55
C ALA A 137 0.34 10.36 -11.11
N TRP A 138 0.94 9.27 -10.63
CA TRP A 138 2.28 8.80 -10.96
C TRP A 138 2.30 7.62 -11.92
N VAL A 139 1.14 7.15 -12.38
CA VAL A 139 0.99 6.12 -13.40
C VAL A 139 1.01 6.79 -14.77
N GLU A 140 1.91 6.37 -15.64
CA GLU A 140 2.01 6.87 -17.02
C GLU A 140 1.15 6.06 -17.98
N SER A 141 1.22 4.73 -17.87
CA SER A 141 0.44 3.83 -18.72
C SER A 141 0.21 2.48 -18.03
N ILE A 142 -0.78 1.75 -18.50
CA ILE A 142 -1.09 0.38 -18.09
C ILE A 142 -1.33 -0.49 -19.33
N VAL A 143 -0.99 -1.76 -19.19
CA VAL A 143 -1.41 -2.82 -20.12
C VAL A 143 -2.57 -3.56 -19.47
N LEU A 144 -3.74 -3.51 -20.08
CA LEU A 144 -4.99 -4.04 -19.54
C LEU A 144 -5.52 -5.19 -20.40
N ASP A 145 -5.76 -6.35 -19.80
CA ASP A 145 -6.49 -7.46 -20.42
C ASP A 145 -7.95 -7.42 -20.01
N ARG A 146 -8.83 -7.50 -21.00
CA ARG A 146 -10.28 -7.58 -20.83
C ARG A 146 -10.81 -8.84 -21.47
N SER A 147 -11.99 -9.29 -21.00
CA SER A 147 -12.66 -10.47 -21.56
C SER A 147 -13.38 -10.21 -22.89
N ASP A 148 -13.67 -8.95 -23.18
CA ASP A 148 -14.45 -8.48 -24.33
C ASP A 148 -13.58 -7.85 -25.46
N ALA A 149 -12.28 -7.71 -25.24
CA ALA A 149 -11.37 -7.04 -26.17
C ALA A 149 -9.98 -7.69 -26.18
N GLU A 150 -9.19 -7.34 -27.16
CA GLU A 150 -7.76 -7.61 -27.14
C GLU A 150 -7.07 -6.81 -26.04
N ARG A 151 -5.80 -7.15 -25.78
CA ARG A 151 -4.95 -6.43 -24.83
C ARG A 151 -4.83 -4.95 -25.23
N LEU A 152 -5.14 -4.06 -24.29
CA LEU A 152 -5.16 -2.63 -24.50
C LEU A 152 -4.00 -1.95 -23.78
N HIS A 153 -3.36 -1.00 -24.47
CA HIS A 153 -2.42 -0.07 -23.86
C HIS A 153 -3.16 1.21 -23.54
N CYS A 154 -3.33 1.49 -22.26
CA CYS A 154 -4.10 2.64 -21.79
C CYS A 154 -3.18 3.67 -21.11
N SER A 155 -3.42 4.94 -21.43
CA SER A 155 -2.73 6.09 -20.86
C SER A 155 -3.65 7.31 -20.88
N ARG A 156 -3.14 8.48 -20.48
CA ARG A 156 -3.90 9.73 -20.60
C ARG A 156 -4.21 10.12 -22.05
N ASP A 157 -3.42 9.62 -23.02
CA ASP A 157 -3.57 9.92 -24.46
C ASP A 157 -4.20 8.76 -25.24
N ALA A 158 -4.09 7.53 -24.73
CA ALA A 158 -4.65 6.32 -25.34
C ALA A 158 -5.68 5.68 -24.40
N HIS A 159 -6.91 5.55 -24.86
CA HIS A 159 -8.05 5.06 -24.06
C HIS A 159 -8.22 5.79 -22.71
N PRO A 160 -8.27 7.16 -22.69
CA PRO A 160 -8.17 7.95 -21.47
C PRO A 160 -9.30 7.67 -20.46
N GLU A 161 -10.52 7.41 -20.94
CA GLU A 161 -11.65 7.08 -20.05
C GLU A 161 -11.45 5.73 -19.37
N LEU A 162 -10.97 4.72 -20.10
CA LEU A 162 -10.68 3.41 -19.52
C LEU A 162 -9.48 3.46 -18.57
N PHE A 163 -8.45 4.24 -18.92
CA PHE A 163 -7.33 4.49 -18.03
C PHE A 163 -7.79 5.12 -16.72
N ALA A 164 -8.59 6.17 -16.78
CA ALA A 164 -9.14 6.83 -15.59
C ALA A 164 -10.05 5.89 -14.78
N ALA A 165 -10.91 5.10 -15.43
CA ALA A 165 -11.79 4.13 -14.77
C ALA A 165 -11.04 2.95 -14.13
N THR A 166 -9.84 2.64 -14.62
CA THR A 166 -9.01 1.54 -14.06
C THR A 166 -8.28 1.99 -12.79
N ILE A 167 -7.88 3.24 -12.71
CA ILE A 167 -7.36 3.85 -11.48
C ILE A 167 -8.51 3.95 -10.48
N SER A 168 -8.35 3.36 -9.29
CA SER A 168 -9.42 3.20 -8.28
C SER A 168 -10.59 2.28 -8.71
N GLY A 169 -10.45 1.55 -9.82
CA GLY A 169 -11.50 0.67 -10.37
C GLY A 169 -11.61 -0.70 -9.69
N MET A 170 -10.84 -0.97 -8.63
CA MET A 170 -10.86 -2.19 -7.81
C MET A 170 -10.73 -3.50 -8.63
N GLY A 171 -10.13 -3.43 -9.83
CA GLY A 171 -9.97 -4.57 -10.74
C GLY A 171 -11.21 -4.90 -11.58
N LEU A 172 -12.27 -4.10 -11.51
CA LEU A 172 -13.53 -4.36 -12.23
C LEU A 172 -13.46 -4.02 -13.73
N THR A 173 -12.47 -3.25 -14.16
CA THR A 173 -12.27 -2.88 -15.56
C THR A 173 -11.49 -3.93 -16.36
N GLY A 174 -10.80 -4.83 -15.68
CA GLY A 174 -9.97 -5.87 -16.27
C GLY A 174 -8.73 -6.19 -15.43
N LEU A 175 -7.87 -7.06 -15.97
CA LEU A 175 -6.60 -7.43 -15.35
C LEU A 175 -5.49 -6.51 -15.83
N ILE A 176 -4.95 -5.71 -14.92
CA ILE A 176 -3.70 -4.97 -15.18
C ILE A 176 -2.57 -6.00 -15.26
N ARG A 177 -1.90 -6.07 -16.42
CA ARG A 177 -0.74 -6.94 -16.63
C ARG A 177 0.55 -6.26 -16.23
N GLU A 178 0.70 -5.04 -16.71
CA GLU A 178 1.92 -4.25 -16.63
C GLU A 178 1.55 -2.80 -16.38
N ALA A 179 2.39 -2.06 -15.73
CA ALA A 179 2.27 -0.62 -15.62
C ALA A 179 3.62 0.06 -15.72
N THR A 180 3.61 1.25 -16.32
CA THR A 180 4.72 2.20 -16.30
C THR A 180 4.40 3.31 -15.32
N ILE A 181 5.31 3.52 -14.37
CA ILE A 181 5.16 4.52 -13.32
C ILE A 181 6.38 5.44 -13.26
N ARG A 182 6.16 6.64 -12.73
CA ARG A 182 7.22 7.60 -12.42
C ARG A 182 7.54 7.55 -10.92
N LEU A 183 8.82 7.51 -10.61
CA LEU A 183 9.35 7.48 -9.25
C LEU A 183 9.74 8.89 -8.77
N LEU A 184 9.98 9.02 -7.48
CA LEU A 184 10.48 10.23 -6.83
C LEU A 184 12.00 10.14 -6.63
N LYS A 185 12.74 11.14 -7.11
CA LYS A 185 14.19 11.25 -6.83
C LYS A 185 14.40 11.63 -5.38
N VAL A 186 15.23 10.89 -4.67
CA VAL A 186 15.50 11.11 -3.24
C VAL A 186 17.01 11.04 -2.94
N PRO A 187 17.50 11.84 -2.01
CA PRO A 187 18.93 11.82 -1.65
C PRO A 187 19.30 10.56 -0.88
N SER A 188 18.44 10.06 -0.02
CA SER A 188 18.59 8.81 0.74
C SER A 188 17.23 8.25 1.16
N LEU A 189 17.19 7.03 1.72
CA LEU A 189 15.99 6.45 2.32
C LEU A 189 15.92 6.66 3.85
N THR A 190 16.90 7.31 4.44
CA THR A 190 16.81 7.77 5.82
C THR A 190 15.88 8.96 5.90
N ILE A 191 15.00 8.98 6.89
CA ILE A 191 14.04 10.07 7.09
C ILE A 191 14.48 10.93 8.29
N ALA A 192 14.58 12.23 8.07
CA ALA A 192 14.66 13.21 9.14
C ALA A 192 13.24 13.42 9.68
N GLU A 193 12.92 12.68 10.75
CA GLU A 193 11.59 12.65 11.37
C GLU A 193 11.48 13.72 12.44
N THR A 194 10.39 14.45 12.42
CA THR A 194 9.96 15.38 13.47
C THR A 194 8.67 14.85 14.09
N THR A 195 8.64 14.62 15.40
CA THR A 195 7.45 14.22 16.14
C THR A 195 7.04 15.32 17.12
N THR A 196 5.81 15.81 17.01
CA THR A 196 5.23 16.82 17.90
C THR A 196 4.03 16.24 18.60
N ARG A 197 4.02 16.28 19.95
CA ARG A 197 2.87 15.88 20.75
C ARG A 197 1.90 17.06 20.87
N PHE A 198 0.61 16.79 20.68
CA PHE A 198 -0.46 17.76 20.84
C PHE A 198 -1.54 17.24 21.79
N ASP A 199 -2.22 18.15 22.49
CA ASP A 199 -3.09 17.84 23.62
C ASP A 199 -4.56 17.73 23.23
N ASN A 200 -4.95 18.24 22.08
CA ASN A 200 -6.34 18.21 21.58
C ASN A 200 -6.39 18.39 20.06
N LEU A 201 -7.59 18.29 19.49
CA LEU A 201 -7.81 18.37 18.04
C LEU A 201 -7.60 19.79 17.47
N ALA A 202 -7.80 20.86 18.25
CA ALA A 202 -7.54 22.22 17.77
C ALA A 202 -6.03 22.43 17.53
N ASP A 203 -5.19 22.02 18.51
CA ASP A 203 -3.74 22.06 18.36
C ASP A 203 -3.27 21.23 17.15
N TYR A 204 -3.96 20.11 16.87
CA TYR A 204 -3.64 19.28 15.72
C TYR A 204 -3.78 20.05 14.40
N PHE A 205 -4.88 20.77 14.19
CA PHE A 205 -5.10 21.47 12.92
C PHE A 205 -4.06 22.55 12.66
N GLU A 206 -3.67 23.32 13.68
CA GLU A 206 -2.62 24.33 13.55
C GLU A 206 -1.27 23.71 13.21
N LEU A 207 -0.92 22.60 13.88
CA LEU A 207 0.33 21.88 13.65
C LEU A 207 0.36 21.18 12.28
N ALA A 208 -0.78 20.62 11.85
CA ALA A 208 -0.89 19.91 10.57
C ALA A 208 -0.70 20.87 9.40
N GLU A 209 -1.37 22.04 9.41
CA GLU A 209 -1.20 23.07 8.38
C GLU A 209 0.28 23.50 8.25
N ALA A 210 0.91 23.80 9.38
CA ALA A 210 2.32 24.16 9.40
C ALA A 210 3.26 23.03 8.95
N ALA A 211 2.90 21.77 9.19
CA ALA A 211 3.68 20.61 8.75
C ALA A 211 3.53 20.37 7.24
N ASP A 212 2.32 20.49 6.71
CA ASP A 212 2.02 20.33 5.29
C ASP A 212 2.75 21.36 4.42
N GLU A 213 2.94 22.57 4.93
CA GLU A 213 3.75 23.60 4.24
C GLU A 213 5.25 23.28 4.19
N ARG A 214 5.80 22.63 5.23
CA ARG A 214 7.25 22.48 5.42
C ARG A 214 7.80 21.15 5.01
N HIS A 215 7.02 20.06 5.16
CA HIS A 215 7.50 18.71 5.04
C HIS A 215 6.90 18.00 3.82
N GLU A 216 7.66 17.09 3.24
CA GLU A 216 7.17 16.19 2.19
C GLU A 216 6.12 15.21 2.75
N TYR A 217 6.30 14.76 3.99
CA TYR A 217 5.46 13.74 4.62
C TYR A 217 4.90 14.21 5.95
N ALA A 218 3.59 14.00 6.16
CA ALA A 218 2.94 14.24 7.44
C ALA A 218 1.89 13.15 7.72
N VAL A 219 1.79 12.72 8.98
CA VAL A 219 0.78 11.78 9.46
C VAL A 219 0.55 11.98 10.93
N ALA A 220 -0.67 11.81 11.42
CA ALA A 220 -0.98 11.86 12.84
C ALA A 220 -1.49 10.51 13.35
N TRP A 221 -1.08 10.17 14.57
CA TRP A 221 -1.80 9.25 15.43
C TRP A 221 -2.68 10.04 16.37
N ILE A 222 -3.98 9.72 16.38
CA ILE A 222 -4.98 10.40 17.20
C ILE A 222 -5.60 9.39 18.17
N ASP A 223 -5.66 9.74 19.46
CA ASP A 223 -6.38 8.97 20.47
C ASP A 223 -7.89 9.19 20.33
N SER A 224 -8.54 8.31 19.57
CA SER A 224 -9.99 8.36 19.32
C SER A 224 -10.85 8.03 20.55
N LEU A 225 -10.25 7.56 21.65
CA LEU A 225 -10.95 7.27 22.91
C LEU A 225 -10.84 8.39 23.95
N ALA A 226 -10.00 9.40 23.69
CA ALA A 226 -9.90 10.56 24.55
C ALA A 226 -11.16 11.45 24.42
N THR A 227 -11.56 12.05 25.54
CA THR A 227 -12.77 12.87 25.61
C THR A 227 -12.50 14.17 26.38
N GLY A 228 -13.46 15.10 26.36
CA GLY A 228 -13.35 16.37 27.03
C GLY A 228 -12.23 17.25 26.47
N ARG A 229 -11.41 17.84 27.33
CA ARG A 229 -10.31 18.72 26.91
C ARG A 229 -9.20 18.00 26.11
N ALA A 230 -9.10 16.68 26.26
CA ALA A 230 -8.11 15.86 25.57
C ALA A 230 -8.67 15.21 24.27
N LEU A 231 -9.86 15.59 23.82
CA LEU A 231 -10.46 15.05 22.61
C LEU A 231 -9.52 15.22 21.42
N GLY A 232 -9.15 14.08 20.80
CA GLY A 232 -8.28 14.05 19.64
C GLY A 232 -6.81 14.37 19.91
N ARG A 233 -6.34 14.27 21.15
CA ARG A 233 -4.90 14.35 21.49
C ARG A 233 -4.09 13.33 20.69
N GLY A 234 -2.82 13.61 20.45
CA GLY A 234 -2.04 12.68 19.64
C GLY A 234 -0.59 13.08 19.38
N HIS A 235 -0.05 12.50 18.32
CA HIS A 235 1.28 12.80 17.82
C HIS A 235 1.21 13.12 16.34
N LEU A 236 1.71 14.28 15.94
CA LEU A 236 1.99 14.61 14.55
C LEU A 236 3.41 14.17 14.23
N ILE A 237 3.57 13.39 13.19
CA ILE A 237 4.84 12.87 12.71
C ILE A 237 5.02 13.39 11.29
N ALA A 238 5.99 14.28 11.12
CA ALA A 238 6.36 14.81 9.82
C ALA A 238 7.80 14.41 9.47
N GLY A 239 8.19 14.52 8.21
CA GLY A 239 9.57 14.21 7.84
C GLY A 239 9.88 14.37 6.38
N ASP A 240 11.17 14.35 6.09
CA ASP A 240 11.75 14.49 4.77
C ASP A 240 12.87 13.47 4.60
N HIS A 241 13.21 13.14 3.36
CA HIS A 241 14.39 12.34 3.08
C HIS A 241 15.66 13.09 3.50
N ALA A 242 16.47 12.50 4.37
CA ALA A 242 17.71 13.09 4.82
C ALA A 242 18.73 13.18 3.67
N PRO A 243 19.59 14.22 3.64
CA PRO A 243 20.60 14.39 2.58
C PRO A 243 21.51 13.19 2.41
N GLU A 244 21.83 12.51 3.50
CA GLU A 244 22.67 11.32 3.54
C GLU A 244 21.99 10.18 4.29
N GLY A 245 22.36 8.94 3.96
CA GLY A 245 21.84 7.76 4.64
C GLY A 245 21.75 6.52 3.78
N GLU A 246 20.88 5.63 4.19
CA GLU A 246 20.67 4.32 3.60
C GLU A 246 20.09 4.41 2.18
N ARG A 247 20.54 3.52 1.28
CA ARG A 247 20.12 3.45 -0.13
C ARG A 247 19.90 2.03 -0.64
N THR A 248 19.87 1.02 0.24
CA THR A 248 19.69 -0.37 -0.20
C THR A 248 18.24 -0.72 -0.49
N GLY A 249 17.30 0.03 0.09
CA GLY A 249 15.88 -0.27 -0.02
C GLY A 249 15.47 -1.57 0.65
N ILE A 250 16.30 -2.10 1.54
CA ILE A 250 16.04 -3.35 2.28
C ILE A 250 15.43 -3.00 3.63
N ALA A 251 14.14 -3.30 3.78
CA ALA A 251 13.47 -3.14 5.05
C ALA A 251 13.96 -4.18 6.07
N ARG A 252 13.95 -3.78 7.33
CA ARG A 252 14.34 -4.68 8.43
C ARG A 252 13.30 -5.78 8.63
N ALA A 253 13.76 -6.96 9.06
CA ALA A 253 12.90 -8.08 9.38
C ALA A 253 11.90 -7.72 10.50
N PRO A 254 10.70 -8.35 10.53
CA PRO A 254 9.76 -8.18 11.62
C PRO A 254 10.41 -8.51 12.97
N LEU A 255 10.11 -7.71 14.00
CA LEU A 255 10.60 -7.94 15.37
C LEU A 255 9.88 -9.09 16.05
N ALA A 256 8.60 -9.25 15.73
CA ALA A 256 7.72 -10.26 16.30
C ALA A 256 6.61 -10.60 15.32
N SER A 257 5.89 -11.69 15.55
CA SER A 257 4.71 -12.06 14.79
C SER A 257 3.61 -12.52 15.75
N VAL A 258 2.36 -12.16 15.46
CA VAL A 258 1.20 -12.63 16.22
C VAL A 258 0.96 -14.09 15.83
N PRO A 259 1.18 -15.06 16.73
CA PRO A 259 1.15 -16.49 16.37
C PRO A 259 -0.28 -17.02 16.15
N ILE A 260 -1.22 -16.54 16.94
CA ILE A 260 -2.62 -16.97 16.95
C ILE A 260 -3.56 -15.77 17.05
N THR A 261 -4.79 -15.91 16.59
CA THR A 261 -5.85 -14.93 16.86
C THR A 261 -6.30 -15.10 18.32
N PRO A 262 -6.14 -14.09 19.20
CA PRO A 262 -6.57 -14.19 20.59
C PRO A 262 -8.08 -14.42 20.67
N PRO A 263 -8.57 -15.28 21.59
CA PRO A 263 -10.01 -15.51 21.77
C PRO A 263 -10.73 -14.24 22.27
N ILE A 264 -10.02 -13.37 22.97
CA ILE A 264 -10.51 -12.07 23.42
C ILE A 264 -9.57 -11.00 22.82
N SER A 265 -10.14 -10.05 22.08
CA SER A 265 -9.35 -8.96 21.49
C SER A 265 -8.80 -8.05 22.60
N PRO A 266 -7.47 -7.85 22.69
CA PRO A 266 -6.88 -6.88 23.60
C PRO A 266 -7.14 -5.42 23.16
N LEU A 267 -7.60 -5.22 21.91
CA LEU A 267 -7.83 -3.90 21.32
C LEU A 267 -9.24 -3.36 21.63
N ARG A 268 -9.70 -3.49 22.90
CA ARG A 268 -10.99 -2.96 23.33
C ARG A 268 -11.02 -2.62 24.82
N GLY A 269 -11.97 -1.77 25.20
CA GLY A 269 -12.24 -1.45 26.61
C GLY A 269 -11.06 -0.77 27.30
N LEU A 270 -10.83 -1.15 28.54
CA LEU A 270 -9.78 -0.56 29.41
C LEU A 270 -8.36 -0.84 28.89
N ALA A 271 -8.12 -2.01 28.29
CA ALA A 271 -6.80 -2.36 27.73
C ALA A 271 -6.39 -1.40 26.60
N LEU A 272 -7.31 -1.07 25.70
CA LEU A 272 -7.04 -0.10 24.63
C LEU A 272 -6.84 1.31 25.17
N ARG A 273 -7.60 1.73 26.17
CA ARG A 273 -7.39 3.03 26.85
C ARG A 273 -6.03 3.11 27.51
N ALA A 274 -5.61 2.08 28.22
CA ALA A 274 -4.30 2.02 28.86
C ALA A 274 -3.16 2.05 27.81
N PHE A 275 -3.34 1.34 26.69
CA PHE A 275 -2.40 1.38 25.56
C PHE A 275 -2.31 2.80 24.98
N ASN A 276 -3.43 3.45 24.68
CA ASN A 276 -3.45 4.80 24.13
C ASN A 276 -2.79 5.81 25.07
N GLU A 277 -3.05 5.71 26.37
CA GLU A 277 -2.40 6.56 27.38
C GLU A 277 -0.89 6.35 27.42
N ALA A 278 -0.43 5.10 27.44
CA ALA A 278 0.98 4.78 27.41
C ALA A 278 1.65 5.24 26.08
N TYR A 279 0.98 5.05 24.95
CA TYR A 279 1.47 5.49 23.65
C TYR A 279 1.55 7.01 23.56
N TYR A 280 0.52 7.73 24.03
CA TYR A 280 0.51 9.18 24.10
C TYR A 280 1.68 9.74 24.94
N ARG A 281 1.93 9.14 26.12
CA ARG A 281 3.02 9.55 27.02
C ARG A 281 4.42 9.16 26.53
N LYS A 282 4.52 8.25 25.58
CA LYS A 282 5.80 7.84 24.98
C LYS A 282 6.51 9.01 24.28
N ALA A 283 5.78 9.89 23.63
CA ALA A 283 6.34 11.12 23.09
C ALA A 283 6.50 12.16 24.22
N ARG A 284 7.69 12.78 24.25
CA ARG A 284 7.93 13.90 25.17
C ARG A 284 7.05 15.09 24.79
N PRO A 285 6.66 15.95 25.76
CA PRO A 285 6.03 17.22 25.44
C PRO A 285 6.90 18.05 24.49
N GLY A 286 6.26 18.75 23.55
CA GLY A 286 6.94 19.53 22.53
C GLY A 286 7.37 18.70 21.33
N THR A 287 8.40 19.16 20.63
CA THR A 287 8.88 18.60 19.38
C THR A 287 10.21 17.86 19.57
N THR A 288 10.33 16.69 18.97
CA THR A 288 11.56 15.89 18.94
C THR A 288 11.95 15.59 17.51
N GLN A 289 13.25 15.56 17.23
CA GLN A 289 13.80 15.24 15.92
C GLN A 289 14.74 14.05 15.99
N ARG A 290 14.71 13.20 14.96
CA ARG A 290 15.60 12.04 14.85
C ARG A 290 15.74 11.57 13.41
N LEU A 291 16.82 10.86 13.11
CA LEU A 291 16.97 10.13 11.86
C LEU A 291 16.42 8.71 12.05
N VAL A 292 15.53 8.30 11.16
CA VAL A 292 14.93 6.97 11.20
C VAL A 292 15.02 6.28 9.84
N PRO A 293 15.14 4.95 9.80
CA PRO A 293 15.05 4.20 8.54
C PRO A 293 13.67 4.33 7.91
N PHE A 294 13.60 4.30 6.57
CA PHE A 294 12.36 4.45 5.81
C PHE A 294 11.27 3.45 6.23
N ASP A 295 11.63 2.20 6.49
CA ASP A 295 10.68 1.16 6.89
C ASP A 295 10.01 1.44 8.24
N GLN A 296 10.70 2.12 9.15
CA GLN A 296 10.11 2.55 10.42
C GLN A 296 9.15 3.72 10.22
N PHE A 297 9.49 4.63 9.34
CA PHE A 297 8.66 5.80 9.06
C PHE A 297 7.42 5.45 8.25
N PHE A 298 7.60 4.77 7.11
CA PHE A 298 6.49 4.47 6.20
C PHE A 298 5.67 3.24 6.63
N TYR A 299 6.30 2.19 7.16
CA TYR A 299 5.71 0.87 7.37
C TYR A 299 5.83 0.38 8.83
N PRO A 300 5.41 1.17 9.83
CA PRO A 300 5.64 0.83 11.25
C PRO A 300 4.99 -0.49 11.66
N LEU A 301 3.84 -0.85 11.05
CA LEU A 301 3.13 -2.09 11.35
C LEU A 301 3.72 -3.32 10.66
N ASP A 302 4.50 -3.17 9.58
CA ASP A 302 5.20 -4.28 8.94
C ASP A 302 6.28 -4.91 9.85
N ARG A 303 6.69 -4.18 10.93
CA ARG A 303 7.58 -4.69 11.98
C ARG A 303 6.93 -5.74 12.89
N VAL A 304 5.63 -5.89 12.83
CA VAL A 304 4.86 -6.91 13.54
C VAL A 304 4.19 -7.83 12.52
N GLY A 305 4.77 -9.02 12.32
CA GLY A 305 4.21 -9.99 11.40
C GLY A 305 2.80 -10.43 11.84
N ARG A 306 1.89 -10.59 10.88
CA ARG A 306 0.51 -11.08 11.11
C ARG A 306 -0.27 -10.30 12.17
N TRP A 307 -0.06 -9.00 12.29
CA TRP A 307 -0.75 -8.15 13.26
C TRP A 307 -2.28 -8.07 13.03
N ASN A 308 -2.76 -8.56 11.89
CA ASN A 308 -4.18 -8.71 11.55
C ASN A 308 -4.86 -9.95 12.20
N ARG A 309 -4.18 -10.64 13.09
CA ARG A 309 -4.72 -11.79 13.84
C ARG A 309 -5.25 -11.40 15.21
#